data_2b804b7349e3d7fbe47af8a1fed832c7
#
_entry.id   2b804b7349e3d7fbe47af8a1fed832c7
#
_cell.length_a   1.000
_cell.length_b   1.000
_cell.length_c   1.000
_cell.angle_alpha   90.00
_cell.angle_beta   90.00
_cell.angle_gamma   90.00
#
_symmetry.space_group_name_H-M   'P 1'
#
loop_
_entity.id
_entity.type
_entity.pdbx_description
1 polymer ?
#
loop_
_entity_poly.entity_id
_entity_poly.type
_entity_poly.pdbx_seq_one_letter_code
_entity_poly.pdbx_strand_id
1 'polypeptide(L)'
;MLTPIPLPRAPEAAATILSDALSALAEEQGNVPREAALAAFRRHLARIQTYVQHAFEQEQLTGLQAARLLGALIDGVVGALYDHATSDTDFGHPRSLAVAATGGYGRGVLAPFSDIDLLFLTGDDPAPQTLEIVEYMLYFLWDLGLKVGHATRSIEDCLTEGAKDTTIRTALLDARHLTGDTDLFADFHRRFRAA
;
A
#
# COMPACT_ATOMS: atom_id res chain seq x y z
N MET A 1 27.43 2.72 -17.57
CA MET A 1 27.31 2.77 -16.10
C MET A 1 26.32 3.89 -15.80
N LEU A 2 25.06 3.58 -15.60
CA LEU A 2 24.03 4.58 -15.27
C LEU A 2 24.25 4.99 -13.81
N THR A 3 24.51 6.25 -13.57
CA THR A 3 24.62 6.82 -12.22
C THR A 3 23.30 6.58 -11.51
N PRO A 4 23.26 5.93 -10.34
CA PRO A 4 22.01 5.73 -9.64
C PRO A 4 21.43 7.10 -9.27
N ILE A 5 20.23 7.38 -9.77
CA ILE A 5 19.48 8.57 -9.35
C ILE A 5 19.20 8.37 -7.85
N PRO A 6 19.67 9.25 -6.97
CA PRO A 6 19.42 9.11 -5.55
C PRO A 6 17.91 9.12 -5.29
N LEU A 7 17.41 8.15 -4.51
CA LEU A 7 16.04 8.21 -4.02
C LEU A 7 15.92 9.45 -3.13
N PRO A 8 14.85 10.22 -3.29
CA PRO A 8 14.64 11.39 -2.46
C PRO A 8 14.43 10.96 -1.00
N ARG A 9 14.88 11.80 -0.07
CA ARG A 9 14.76 11.56 1.37
C ARG A 9 13.31 11.59 1.88
N ALA A 10 12.38 12.06 1.06
CA ALA A 10 10.96 12.16 1.38
C ALA A 10 10.18 10.99 0.75
N PRO A 11 9.33 10.29 1.50
CA PRO A 11 8.50 9.19 1.00
C PRO A 11 7.61 9.58 -0.18
N GLU A 12 7.06 10.80 -0.16
CA GLU A 12 6.19 11.35 -1.22
C GLU A 12 6.89 11.38 -2.57
N ALA A 13 8.17 11.73 -2.58
CA ALA A 13 8.94 11.79 -3.80
C ALA A 13 9.31 10.39 -4.35
N ALA A 14 9.31 9.35 -3.54
CA ALA A 14 9.47 7.97 -4.01
C ALA A 14 8.21 7.48 -4.74
N ALA A 15 7.02 7.81 -4.24
CA ALA A 15 5.75 7.54 -4.92
C ALA A 15 5.68 8.29 -6.26
N THR A 16 6.09 9.57 -6.29
CA THR A 16 6.13 10.39 -7.51
C THR A 16 7.02 9.77 -8.58
N ILE A 17 8.21 9.30 -8.24
CA ILE A 17 9.13 8.64 -9.21
C ILE A 17 8.49 7.40 -9.85
N LEU A 18 7.74 6.62 -9.09
CA LEU A 18 7.07 5.44 -9.63
C LEU A 18 5.88 5.85 -10.50
N SER A 19 5.10 6.83 -10.06
CA SER A 19 3.97 7.39 -10.83
C SER A 19 4.45 8.00 -12.15
N ASP A 20 5.52 8.78 -12.13
CA ASP A 20 6.12 9.38 -13.35
C ASP A 20 6.60 8.29 -14.32
N ALA A 21 7.19 7.21 -13.81
CA ALA A 21 7.64 6.10 -14.65
C ALA A 21 6.48 5.35 -15.29
N LEU A 22 5.35 5.19 -14.59
CA LEU A 22 4.14 4.58 -15.14
C LEU A 22 3.46 5.50 -16.15
N SER A 23 3.41 6.81 -15.87
CA SER A 23 2.86 7.81 -16.80
C SER A 23 3.64 7.86 -18.10
N ALA A 24 4.98 7.83 -18.05
CA ALA A 24 5.81 7.77 -19.23
C ALA A 24 5.58 6.51 -20.07
N LEU A 25 5.37 5.35 -19.43
CA LEU A 25 5.01 4.11 -20.12
C LEU A 25 3.62 4.20 -20.77
N ALA A 26 2.67 4.86 -20.11
CA ALA A 26 1.32 5.07 -20.65
C ALA A 26 1.32 6.01 -21.85
N GLU A 27 2.13 7.07 -21.84
CA GLU A 27 2.31 7.98 -22.97
C GLU A 27 2.90 7.28 -24.20
N GLU A 28 3.81 6.32 -23.98
CA GLU A 28 4.44 5.57 -25.09
C GLU A 28 3.56 4.46 -25.66
N GLN A 29 2.73 3.82 -24.84
CA GLN A 29 2.05 2.56 -25.20
C GLN A 29 0.51 2.64 -25.15
N GLY A 30 -0.05 3.77 -24.69
CA GLY A 30 -1.48 3.94 -24.44
C GLY A 30 -1.90 3.38 -23.10
N ASN A 31 -2.26 2.10 -23.02
CA ASN A 31 -2.46 1.40 -21.75
C ASN A 31 -1.16 0.70 -21.33
N VAL A 32 -0.76 0.79 -20.05
CA VAL A 32 0.46 0.14 -19.54
C VAL A 32 0.20 -1.35 -19.35
N PRO A 33 0.81 -2.25 -20.12
CA PRO A 33 0.63 -3.68 -19.91
C PRO A 33 1.07 -4.09 -18.51
N ARG A 34 0.32 -4.99 -17.86
CA ARG A 34 0.60 -5.47 -16.51
C ARG A 34 2.06 -5.90 -16.31
N GLU A 35 2.67 -6.56 -17.30
CA GLU A 35 4.07 -6.98 -17.23
C GLU A 35 5.04 -5.80 -17.19
N ALA A 36 4.79 -4.75 -17.95
CA ALA A 36 5.61 -3.54 -17.96
C ALA A 36 5.49 -2.78 -16.64
N ALA A 37 4.27 -2.65 -16.11
CA ALA A 37 4.02 -2.10 -14.79
C ALA A 37 4.76 -2.91 -13.71
N LEU A 38 4.60 -4.23 -13.69
CA LEU A 38 5.25 -5.12 -12.73
C LEU A 38 6.78 -4.98 -12.77
N ALA A 39 7.36 -4.86 -13.96
CA ALA A 39 8.79 -4.64 -14.11
C ALA A 39 9.24 -3.27 -13.55
N ALA A 40 8.44 -2.21 -13.72
CA ALA A 40 8.71 -0.89 -13.15
C ALA A 40 8.65 -0.92 -11.62
N PHE A 41 7.61 -1.52 -11.05
CA PHE A 41 7.44 -1.69 -9.60
C PHE A 41 8.58 -2.53 -9.00
N ARG A 42 8.98 -3.63 -9.61
CA ARG A 42 10.11 -4.45 -9.15
C ARG A 42 11.41 -3.66 -9.09
N ARG A 43 11.72 -2.89 -10.14
CA ARG A 43 12.91 -2.03 -10.15
C ARG A 43 12.86 -0.98 -9.05
N HIS A 44 11.69 -0.39 -8.82
CA HIS A 44 11.50 0.62 -7.79
C HIS A 44 11.65 0.01 -6.39
N LEU A 45 11.02 -1.13 -6.12
CA LEU A 45 11.13 -1.84 -4.85
C LEU A 45 12.57 -2.25 -4.53
N ALA A 46 13.31 -2.78 -5.51
CA ALA A 46 14.72 -3.12 -5.33
C ALA A 46 15.57 -1.88 -4.97
N ARG A 47 15.28 -0.71 -5.58
CA ARG A 47 15.95 0.55 -5.24
C ARG A 47 15.63 1.02 -3.83
N ILE A 48 14.37 0.90 -3.40
CA ILE A 48 13.94 1.21 -2.02
C ILE A 48 14.74 0.38 -1.03
N GLN A 49 14.77 -0.95 -1.23
CA GLN A 49 15.46 -1.87 -0.34
C GLN A 49 16.96 -1.56 -0.26
N THR A 50 17.61 -1.39 -1.42
CA THR A 50 19.04 -1.03 -1.48
C THR A 50 19.33 0.30 -0.79
N TYR A 51 18.47 1.31 -0.99
CA TYR A 51 18.66 2.63 -0.39
C TYR A 51 18.56 2.58 1.14
N VAL A 52 17.52 1.93 1.68
CA VAL A 52 17.31 1.82 3.14
C VAL A 52 18.42 1.00 3.78
N GLN A 53 18.81 -0.13 3.15
CA GLN A 53 19.92 -0.97 3.61
C GLN A 53 21.24 -0.19 3.65
N HIS A 54 21.59 0.49 2.57
CA HIS A 54 22.82 1.27 2.50
C HIS A 54 22.85 2.41 3.52
N ALA A 55 21.74 3.14 3.69
CA ALA A 55 21.65 4.21 4.67
C ALA A 55 21.79 3.69 6.12
N PHE A 56 21.29 2.48 6.40
CA PHE A 56 21.47 1.83 7.69
C PHE A 56 22.91 1.34 7.90
N GLU A 57 23.51 0.68 6.91
CA GLU A 57 24.88 0.18 6.97
C GLU A 57 25.92 1.31 7.11
N GLN A 58 25.63 2.49 6.56
CA GLN A 58 26.46 3.68 6.69
C GLN A 58 26.19 4.47 8.00
N GLU A 59 25.47 3.89 8.95
CA GLU A 59 25.13 4.51 10.24
C GLU A 59 24.38 5.87 10.11
N GLN A 60 23.78 6.15 8.94
CA GLN A 60 22.99 7.37 8.73
C GLN A 60 21.61 7.29 9.38
N LEU A 61 21.12 6.07 9.63
CA LEU A 61 19.84 5.77 10.24
C LEU A 61 19.99 4.78 11.38
N THR A 62 19.26 5.00 12.45
CA THR A 62 19.02 3.96 13.46
C THR A 62 18.07 2.90 12.91
N GLY A 63 18.03 1.70 13.49
CA GLY A 63 17.13 0.63 13.08
C GLY A 63 15.65 1.07 13.04
N LEU A 64 15.21 1.86 14.02
CA LEU A 64 13.83 2.39 14.03
C LEU A 64 13.60 3.41 12.91
N GLN A 65 14.58 4.26 12.61
CA GLN A 65 14.48 5.22 11.49
C GLN A 65 14.45 4.49 10.15
N ALA A 66 15.27 3.45 9.96
CA ALA A 66 15.26 2.62 8.77
C ALA A 66 13.91 1.91 8.58
N ALA A 67 13.34 1.35 9.65
CA ALA A 67 12.04 0.69 9.62
C ALA A 67 10.88 1.66 9.32
N ARG A 68 10.92 2.88 9.83
CA ARG A 68 9.95 3.94 9.51
C ARG A 68 10.08 4.41 8.06
N LEU A 69 11.32 4.60 7.59
CA LEU A 69 11.56 5.00 6.21
C LEU A 69 11.09 3.91 5.24
N LEU A 70 11.38 2.64 5.53
CA LEU A 70 10.91 1.52 4.71
C LEU A 70 9.37 1.49 4.66
N GLY A 71 8.69 1.62 5.82
CA GLY A 71 7.24 1.69 5.88
C GLY A 71 6.67 2.79 4.98
N ALA A 72 7.20 4.01 5.10
CA ALA A 72 6.74 5.14 4.31
C ALA A 72 7.01 4.99 2.79
N LEU A 73 8.12 4.34 2.41
CA LEU A 73 8.42 4.05 1.00
C LEU A 73 7.50 2.96 0.44
N ILE A 74 7.12 1.96 1.23
CA ILE A 74 6.13 0.94 0.85
C ILE A 74 4.72 1.55 0.78
N ASP A 75 4.37 2.53 1.62
CA ASP A 75 3.11 3.29 1.47
C ASP A 75 2.99 3.88 0.06
N GLY A 76 4.08 4.48 -0.45
CA GLY A 76 4.13 5.02 -1.80
C GLY A 76 3.95 3.94 -2.89
N VAL A 77 4.49 2.75 -2.68
CA VAL A 77 4.28 1.61 -3.60
C VAL A 77 2.82 1.17 -3.63
N VAL A 78 2.18 1.05 -2.44
CA VAL A 78 0.76 0.67 -2.33
C VAL A 78 -0.14 1.74 -2.95
N GLY A 79 0.14 3.03 -2.68
CA GLY A 79 -0.59 4.15 -3.28
C GLY A 79 -0.51 4.16 -4.81
N ALA A 80 0.71 4.07 -5.37
CA ALA A 80 0.91 4.01 -6.81
C ALA A 80 0.26 2.78 -7.46
N LEU A 81 0.22 1.64 -6.77
CA LEU A 81 -0.48 0.46 -7.25
C LEU A 81 -2.00 0.67 -7.27
N TYR A 82 -2.55 1.30 -6.23
CA TYR A 82 -3.96 1.66 -6.19
C TYR A 82 -4.33 2.59 -7.35
N ASP A 83 -3.54 3.64 -7.56
CA ASP A 83 -3.75 4.59 -8.66
C ASP A 83 -3.67 3.88 -10.02
N HIS A 84 -2.70 2.98 -10.21
CA HIS A 84 -2.59 2.17 -11.43
C HIS A 84 -3.80 1.25 -11.63
N ALA A 85 -4.24 0.55 -10.58
CA ALA A 85 -5.39 -0.35 -10.64
C ALA A 85 -6.72 0.37 -10.91
N THR A 86 -6.85 1.62 -10.43
CA THR A 86 -8.07 2.42 -10.59
C THR A 86 -8.08 3.33 -11.82
N SER A 87 -6.92 3.57 -12.45
CA SER A 87 -6.82 4.31 -13.71
C SER A 87 -7.04 3.42 -14.94
N ASP A 88 -7.01 2.10 -14.78
CA ASP A 88 -7.38 1.18 -15.85
C ASP A 88 -8.89 1.30 -16.13
N THR A 89 -9.23 1.70 -17.35
CA THR A 89 -10.61 1.99 -17.75
C THR A 89 -11.55 0.79 -17.69
N ASP A 90 -11.00 -0.43 -17.60
CA ASP A 90 -11.79 -1.66 -17.54
C ASP A 90 -12.45 -1.84 -16.14
N PHE A 91 -11.82 -1.36 -15.06
CA PHE A 91 -12.38 -1.47 -13.70
C PHE A 91 -13.16 -0.22 -13.26
N GLY A 92 -12.83 0.96 -13.79
CA GLY A 92 -13.40 2.24 -13.34
C GLY A 92 -12.94 2.63 -11.92
N HIS A 93 -13.40 3.79 -11.44
CA HIS A 93 -13.10 4.21 -10.08
C HIS A 93 -13.98 3.45 -9.08
N PRO A 94 -13.40 2.76 -8.08
CA PRO A 94 -14.17 2.06 -7.08
C PRO A 94 -14.93 3.06 -6.21
N ARG A 95 -16.22 2.80 -6.01
CA ARG A 95 -16.98 3.52 -5.00
C ARG A 95 -16.74 2.87 -3.65
N SER A 96 -16.41 3.67 -2.65
CA SER A 96 -16.24 3.20 -1.27
C SER A 96 -15.19 2.08 -1.12
N LEU A 97 -13.96 2.35 -1.54
CA LEU A 97 -12.80 1.51 -1.25
C LEU A 97 -11.71 2.36 -0.62
N ALA A 98 -11.31 2.03 0.60
CA ALA A 98 -10.12 2.57 1.25
C ALA A 98 -9.12 1.44 1.54
N VAL A 99 -7.84 1.72 1.33
CA VAL A 99 -6.75 0.81 1.69
C VAL A 99 -6.06 1.36 2.93
N ALA A 100 -5.93 0.54 3.94
CA ALA A 100 -5.28 0.90 5.19
C ALA A 100 -4.22 -0.14 5.59
N ALA A 101 -3.14 0.34 6.18
CA ALA A 101 -2.16 -0.49 6.88
C ALA A 101 -2.69 -0.85 8.27
N THR A 102 -2.45 -2.09 8.73
CA THR A 102 -2.86 -2.56 10.06
C THR A 102 -1.70 -3.18 10.81
N GLY A 103 -1.89 -3.52 12.06
CA GLY A 103 -0.88 -4.18 12.88
C GLY A 103 0.45 -3.42 12.96
N GLY A 104 1.57 -4.12 12.80
CA GLY A 104 2.91 -3.53 12.82
C GLY A 104 3.09 -2.47 11.73
N TYR A 105 2.62 -2.74 10.54
CA TYR A 105 2.67 -1.82 9.41
C TYR A 105 1.76 -0.59 9.64
N GLY A 106 0.62 -0.77 10.30
CA GLY A 106 -0.27 0.33 10.69
C GLY A 106 0.41 1.37 11.59
N ARG A 107 1.32 0.94 12.48
CA ARG A 107 2.13 1.84 13.31
C ARG A 107 3.22 2.61 12.54
N GLY A 108 3.32 2.45 11.23
CA GLY A 108 4.30 3.10 10.38
C GLY A 108 5.72 2.55 10.55
N VAL A 109 5.85 1.30 10.98
CA VAL A 109 7.14 0.64 11.20
C VAL A 109 7.13 -0.68 10.44
N LEU A 110 8.05 -0.84 9.49
CA LEU A 110 8.18 -2.05 8.69
C LEU A 110 9.62 -2.55 8.75
N ALA A 111 9.83 -3.71 9.36
CA ALA A 111 11.16 -4.34 9.34
C ALA A 111 11.44 -4.94 7.95
N PRO A 112 12.71 -5.04 7.52
CA PRO A 112 13.05 -5.76 6.30
C PRO A 112 12.49 -7.18 6.33
N PHE A 113 11.86 -7.60 5.23
CA PHE A 113 11.26 -8.94 5.05
C PHE A 113 10.05 -9.27 5.92
N SER A 114 9.53 -8.32 6.71
CA SER A 114 8.26 -8.52 7.42
C SER A 114 7.07 -8.46 6.45
N ASP A 115 5.97 -9.04 6.89
CA ASP A 115 4.72 -8.99 6.16
C ASP A 115 4.17 -7.56 6.21
N ILE A 116 3.49 -7.15 5.13
CA ILE A 116 2.65 -5.95 5.10
C ILE A 116 1.20 -6.37 5.34
N ASP A 117 0.58 -5.81 6.37
CA ASP A 117 -0.81 -6.13 6.69
C ASP A 117 -1.73 -5.04 6.16
N LEU A 118 -2.63 -5.40 5.25
CA LEU A 118 -3.55 -4.50 4.58
C LEU A 118 -5.00 -4.79 4.94
N LEU A 119 -5.75 -3.75 5.22
CA LEU A 119 -7.20 -3.75 5.27
C LEU A 119 -7.74 -3.05 4.01
N PHE A 120 -8.49 -3.78 3.20
CA PHE A 120 -9.33 -3.23 2.14
C PHE A 120 -10.70 -2.98 2.74
N LEU A 121 -10.96 -1.72 3.11
CA LEU A 121 -12.21 -1.30 3.70
C LEU A 121 -13.20 -0.96 2.58
N THR A 122 -14.37 -1.59 2.60
CA THR A 122 -15.42 -1.43 1.58
C THR A 122 -16.72 -0.93 2.19
N GLY A 123 -17.68 -0.54 1.37
CA GLY A 123 -19.07 -0.45 1.78
C GLY A 123 -19.66 -1.82 2.13
N ASP A 124 -20.87 -1.85 2.70
CA ASP A 124 -21.52 -3.10 3.13
C ASP A 124 -21.89 -4.03 1.96
N ASP A 125 -22.12 -3.47 0.77
CA ASP A 125 -22.38 -4.23 -0.47
C ASP A 125 -21.43 -3.73 -1.58
N PRO A 126 -20.18 -4.21 -1.59
CA PRO A 126 -19.18 -3.74 -2.55
C PRO A 126 -19.54 -4.18 -3.96
N ALA A 127 -19.45 -3.25 -4.91
CA ALA A 127 -19.62 -3.55 -6.32
C ALA A 127 -18.56 -4.60 -6.79
N PRO A 128 -18.90 -5.47 -7.76
CA PRO A 128 -17.95 -6.47 -8.29
C PRO A 128 -16.61 -5.86 -8.70
N GLN A 129 -16.62 -4.70 -9.35
CA GLN A 129 -15.41 -3.98 -9.76
C GLN A 129 -14.49 -3.62 -8.58
N THR A 130 -15.08 -3.29 -7.42
CA THR A 130 -14.30 -3.02 -6.20
C THR A 130 -13.52 -4.26 -5.75
N LEU A 131 -14.15 -5.43 -5.81
CA LEU A 131 -13.52 -6.70 -5.45
C LEU A 131 -12.44 -7.10 -6.48
N GLU A 132 -12.68 -6.86 -7.76
CA GLU A 132 -11.71 -7.10 -8.84
C GLU A 132 -10.44 -6.25 -8.65
N ILE A 133 -10.59 -4.97 -8.25
CA ILE A 133 -9.45 -4.10 -7.92
C ILE A 133 -8.67 -4.65 -6.72
N VAL A 134 -9.36 -5.09 -5.67
CA VAL A 134 -8.71 -5.70 -4.49
C VAL A 134 -7.92 -6.94 -4.90
N GLU A 135 -8.52 -7.84 -5.68
CA GLU A 135 -7.86 -9.04 -6.20
C GLU A 135 -6.64 -8.69 -7.04
N TYR A 136 -6.79 -7.74 -7.98
CA TYR A 136 -5.70 -7.26 -8.82
C TYR A 136 -4.52 -6.77 -7.99
N MET A 137 -4.78 -5.91 -6.99
CA MET A 137 -3.74 -5.38 -6.10
C MET A 137 -3.04 -6.50 -5.33
N LEU A 138 -3.78 -7.47 -4.78
CA LEU A 138 -3.20 -8.59 -4.03
C LEU A 138 -2.29 -9.46 -4.91
N TYR A 139 -2.77 -9.87 -6.08
CA TYR A 139 -1.95 -10.65 -7.00
C TYR A 139 -0.71 -9.88 -7.45
N PHE A 140 -0.84 -8.57 -7.68
CA PHE A 140 0.29 -7.74 -8.06
C PHE A 140 1.35 -7.67 -6.96
N LEU A 141 0.95 -7.46 -5.70
CA LEU A 141 1.85 -7.42 -4.54
C LEU A 141 2.55 -8.77 -4.32
N TRP A 142 1.85 -9.88 -4.49
CA TRP A 142 2.45 -11.23 -4.43
C TRP A 142 3.45 -11.45 -5.57
N ASP A 143 3.15 -11.02 -6.78
CA ASP A 143 4.07 -11.09 -7.91
C ASP A 143 5.31 -10.20 -7.73
N LEU A 144 5.22 -9.14 -6.93
CA LEU A 144 6.38 -8.36 -6.48
C LEU A 144 7.24 -9.11 -5.46
N GLY A 145 6.79 -10.25 -4.94
CA GLY A 145 7.47 -11.02 -3.92
C GLY A 145 7.26 -10.50 -2.50
N LEU A 146 6.27 -9.61 -2.30
CA LEU A 146 5.90 -9.13 -0.98
C LEU A 146 5.04 -10.17 -0.25
N LYS A 147 5.27 -10.30 1.04
CA LYS A 147 4.39 -11.07 1.92
C LYS A 147 3.28 -10.16 2.40
N VAL A 148 2.05 -10.51 2.09
CA VAL A 148 0.87 -9.68 2.35
C VAL A 148 -0.12 -10.44 3.20
N GLY A 149 -0.31 -9.99 4.44
CA GLY A 149 -1.50 -10.27 5.22
C GLY A 149 -2.62 -9.33 4.77
N HIS A 150 -3.82 -9.83 4.60
CA HIS A 150 -4.92 -8.97 4.15
C HIS A 150 -6.27 -9.37 4.72
N ALA A 151 -7.16 -8.39 4.77
CA ALA A 151 -8.59 -8.58 4.99
C ALA A 151 -9.37 -7.61 4.12
N THR A 152 -10.51 -8.05 3.57
CA THR A 152 -11.49 -7.19 2.91
C THR A 152 -12.74 -7.20 3.79
N ARG A 153 -13.15 -6.02 4.28
CA ARG A 153 -14.22 -5.90 5.29
C ARG A 153 -14.99 -4.60 5.11
N SER A 154 -16.28 -4.66 5.46
CA SER A 154 -17.07 -3.46 5.75
C SER A 154 -16.74 -2.93 7.15
N ILE A 155 -17.26 -1.75 7.49
CA ILE A 155 -17.14 -1.19 8.85
C ILE A 155 -17.83 -2.11 9.85
N GLU A 156 -19.00 -2.64 9.52
CA GLU A 156 -19.76 -3.56 10.39
C GLU A 156 -19.01 -4.87 10.64
N ASP A 157 -18.33 -5.42 9.61
CA ASP A 157 -17.49 -6.60 9.77
C ASP A 157 -16.30 -6.30 10.70
N CYS A 158 -15.67 -5.13 10.56
CA CYS A 158 -14.58 -4.72 11.44
C CYS A 158 -15.03 -4.61 12.91
N LEU A 159 -16.20 -4.06 13.17
CA LEU A 159 -16.79 -3.95 14.51
C LEU A 159 -17.12 -5.34 15.07
N THR A 160 -17.76 -6.16 14.27
CA THR A 160 -18.18 -7.52 14.66
C THR A 160 -16.99 -8.41 14.97
N GLU A 161 -16.00 -8.45 14.09
CA GLU A 161 -14.81 -9.30 14.25
C GLU A 161 -13.89 -8.77 15.36
N GLY A 162 -13.74 -7.45 15.47
CA GLY A 162 -12.97 -6.83 16.57
C GLY A 162 -13.60 -7.04 17.95
N ALA A 163 -14.92 -7.24 18.05
CA ALA A 163 -15.58 -7.59 19.29
C ALA A 163 -15.36 -9.06 19.71
N LYS A 164 -15.12 -9.95 18.74
CA LYS A 164 -14.92 -11.39 18.97
C LYS A 164 -13.46 -11.76 19.22
N ASP A 165 -12.51 -11.05 18.58
CA ASP A 165 -11.09 -11.40 18.59
C ASP A 165 -10.24 -10.16 18.96
N THR A 166 -9.54 -10.30 20.09
CA THR A 166 -8.65 -9.24 20.62
C THR A 166 -7.47 -8.95 19.70
N THR A 167 -6.98 -9.94 18.95
CA THR A 167 -5.87 -9.76 18.00
C THR A 167 -6.33 -8.90 16.83
N ILE A 168 -7.51 -9.20 16.28
CA ILE A 168 -8.15 -8.41 15.24
C ILE A 168 -8.40 -6.99 15.75
N ARG A 169 -8.96 -6.86 16.96
CA ARG A 169 -9.22 -5.56 17.57
C ARG A 169 -7.95 -4.72 17.67
N THR A 170 -6.87 -5.30 18.18
CA THR A 170 -5.58 -4.61 18.34
C THR A 170 -5.02 -4.18 16.98
N ALA A 171 -5.05 -5.06 15.97
CA ALA A 171 -4.59 -4.73 14.63
C ALA A 171 -5.39 -3.59 13.99
N LEU A 172 -6.71 -3.56 14.18
CA LEU A 172 -7.60 -2.52 13.67
C LEU A 172 -7.47 -1.19 14.42
N LEU A 173 -7.10 -1.20 15.71
CA LEU A 173 -6.78 0.04 16.45
C LEU A 173 -5.54 0.75 15.92
N ASP A 174 -4.60 0.00 15.36
CA ASP A 174 -3.39 0.50 14.70
C ASP A 174 -3.63 0.89 13.22
N ALA A 175 -4.87 0.77 12.72
CA ALA A 175 -5.17 1.02 11.32
C ALA A 175 -4.84 2.46 10.92
N ARG A 176 -4.14 2.61 9.79
CA ARG A 176 -3.69 3.87 9.20
C ARG A 176 -4.06 3.92 7.72
N HIS A 177 -4.75 4.98 7.31
CA HIS A 177 -5.11 5.19 5.91
C HIS A 177 -3.86 5.27 5.03
N LEU A 178 -3.88 4.60 3.89
CA LEU A 178 -2.85 4.68 2.85
C LEU A 178 -3.35 5.40 1.61
N THR A 179 -4.48 4.97 1.05
CA THR A 179 -5.05 5.51 -0.18
C THR A 179 -6.54 5.16 -0.30
N GLY A 180 -7.21 5.74 -1.30
CA GLY A 180 -8.64 5.51 -1.57
C GLY A 180 -9.56 6.42 -0.76
N ASP A 181 -10.76 5.95 -0.45
CA ASP A 181 -11.84 6.73 0.15
C ASP A 181 -11.52 7.17 1.59
N THR A 182 -11.14 8.43 1.74
CA THR A 182 -10.77 9.04 3.02
C THR A 182 -11.97 9.16 3.97
N ASP A 183 -13.17 9.41 3.44
CA ASP A 183 -14.37 9.61 4.26
C ASP A 183 -14.84 8.26 4.84
N LEU A 184 -14.78 7.19 4.04
CA LEU A 184 -15.06 5.84 4.50
C LEU A 184 -14.09 5.44 5.63
N PHE A 185 -12.79 5.71 5.47
CA PHE A 185 -11.81 5.41 6.50
C PHE A 185 -12.02 6.26 7.76
N ALA A 186 -12.35 7.53 7.63
CA ALA A 186 -12.65 8.41 8.76
C ALA A 186 -13.88 7.94 9.55
N ASP A 187 -14.92 7.46 8.86
CA ASP A 187 -16.10 6.87 9.51
C ASP A 187 -15.76 5.57 10.26
N PHE A 188 -15.02 4.67 9.62
CA PHE A 188 -14.49 3.47 10.27
C PHE A 188 -13.74 3.83 11.55
N HIS A 189 -12.78 4.73 11.47
CA HIS A 189 -11.93 5.11 12.61
C HIS A 189 -12.74 5.71 13.77
N ARG A 190 -13.73 6.54 13.46
CA ARG A 190 -14.65 7.13 14.45
C ARG A 190 -15.49 6.06 15.14
N ARG A 191 -16.13 5.19 14.36
CA ARG A 191 -17.05 4.15 14.87
C ARG A 191 -16.28 3.06 15.63
N PHE A 192 -15.15 2.63 15.11
CA PHE A 192 -14.34 1.57 15.74
C PHE A 192 -13.75 2.00 17.09
N ARG A 193 -13.40 3.29 17.25
CA ARG A 193 -12.92 3.82 18.54
C ARG A 193 -14.03 4.08 19.54
N ALA A 194 -15.26 4.20 19.11
CA ALA A 194 -16.42 4.38 19.98
C ALA A 194 -17.02 3.06 20.51
N ALA A 195 -16.67 1.93 19.86
CA ALA A 195 -17.12 0.60 20.21
C ALA A 195 -16.19 -0.09 21.23
#